data_f142979488695e4469e272ffe608f5ac
#
_entry.id   f142979488695e4469e272ffe608f5ac
#
_cell.length_a   1.000
_cell.length_b   1.000
_cell.length_c   1.000
_cell.angle_alpha   90.00
_cell.angle_beta   90.00
_cell.angle_gamma   90.00
#
_symmetry.space_group_name_H-M   'P 1'
#
loop_
_entity.id
_entity.type
_entity.pdbx_description
1 polymer ?
#
loop_
_entity_poly.entity_id
_entity_poly.type
_entity_poly.pdbx_seq_one_letter_code
_entity_poly.pdbx_strand_id
1 'polypeptide(L)'
;MGLVSLGLFYKDIKNVNVEWASNKYLGSDLGLSGDNADKQFAVTQNINAYDARVYGVEVAYQRDFGFITPALKCLGFYGNYTYTHSTTRNFNERLGIEDGDDVKVAGSPEHTANASLFFEKCGLSLRLSYNFASSFIDQMSTSRTLDRYYDNVNYLDLNASYTWGKKQKFTVYANANNLLNQPLRYYQGEKNRTMQVEYYGVKINAGIKVNL
;
A
#
# COMPACT_ATOMS: atom_id res chain seq x y z
N MET A 1 12.67 -20.35 -19.55
CA MET A 1 13.25 -20.56 -18.20
C MET A 1 12.41 -19.78 -17.20
N GLY A 2 12.06 -20.32 -16.01
CA GLY A 2 11.30 -19.59 -15.00
C GLY A 2 12.21 -18.99 -13.94
N LEU A 3 11.74 -17.96 -13.24
CA LEU A 3 12.37 -17.34 -12.08
C LEU A 3 11.56 -17.66 -10.83
N VAL A 4 12.23 -18.12 -9.78
CA VAL A 4 11.68 -18.19 -8.41
C VAL A 4 12.64 -17.42 -7.51
N SER A 5 12.11 -16.54 -6.69
CA SER A 5 12.88 -15.79 -5.68
C SER A 5 12.25 -15.95 -4.32
N LEU A 6 13.06 -16.15 -3.30
CA LEU A 6 12.68 -16.17 -1.90
C LEU A 6 13.60 -15.20 -1.16
N GLY A 7 13.00 -14.25 -0.44
CA GLY A 7 13.69 -13.29 0.40
C GLY A 7 13.19 -13.38 1.85
N LEU A 8 14.10 -13.19 2.80
CA LEU A 8 13.80 -13.02 4.20
C LEU A 8 14.40 -11.69 4.64
N PHE A 9 13.67 -10.94 5.45
CA PHE A 9 14.17 -9.67 5.96
C PHE A 9 13.85 -9.49 7.44
N TYR A 10 14.74 -8.76 8.11
CA TYR A 10 14.59 -8.33 9.48
C TYR A 10 15.15 -6.92 9.64
N LYS A 11 14.38 -6.04 10.30
CA LYS A 11 14.76 -4.65 10.60
C LYS A 11 14.48 -4.37 12.07
N ASP A 12 15.47 -3.84 12.78
CA ASP A 12 15.31 -3.23 14.10
C ASP A 12 15.47 -1.72 13.91
N ILE A 13 14.41 -0.97 14.17
CA ILE A 13 14.32 0.47 13.91
C ILE A 13 14.17 1.15 15.25
N LYS A 14 15.01 2.14 15.51
CA LYS A 14 14.95 2.97 16.72
C LYS A 14 14.44 4.36 16.39
N ASN A 15 13.74 4.97 17.35
CA ASN A 15 13.27 6.35 17.25
C ASN A 15 12.41 6.60 16.00
N VAL A 16 11.37 5.78 15.81
CA VAL A 16 10.43 5.96 14.70
C VAL A 16 9.73 7.31 14.82
N ASN A 17 9.85 8.14 13.80
CA ASN A 17 9.15 9.40 13.72
C ASN A 17 7.69 9.19 13.38
N VAL A 18 6.80 9.77 14.18
CA VAL A 18 5.35 9.82 13.89
C VAL A 18 4.84 11.24 14.06
N GLU A 19 3.82 11.57 13.29
CA GLU A 19 3.00 12.73 13.55
C GLU A 19 2.07 12.42 14.73
N TRP A 20 2.25 13.18 15.81
CA TRP A 20 1.49 13.03 17.04
C TRP A 20 0.54 14.21 17.22
N ALA A 21 -0.75 13.92 17.36
CA ALA A 21 -1.76 14.91 17.65
C ALA A 21 -2.32 14.73 19.06
N SER A 22 -2.38 15.77 19.86
CA SER A 22 -2.93 15.77 21.21
C SER A 22 -3.73 17.02 21.47
N ASN A 23 -4.88 16.88 22.11
CA ASN A 23 -5.75 17.98 22.55
C ASN A 23 -5.57 18.30 24.04
N LYS A 24 -4.48 17.82 24.67
CA LYS A 24 -4.26 17.94 26.12
C LYS A 24 -3.42 19.15 26.53
N TYR A 25 -2.87 19.90 25.58
CA TYR A 25 -2.01 21.04 25.87
C TYR A 25 -2.86 22.24 26.29
N LEU A 26 -2.51 22.85 27.43
CA LEU A 26 -2.99 24.17 27.81
C LEU A 26 -2.16 25.23 27.09
N GLY A 27 -2.74 26.43 26.94
CA GLY A 27 -1.99 27.54 26.34
C GLY A 27 -0.73 27.90 27.13
N SER A 28 -0.76 27.75 28.45
CA SER A 28 0.44 27.91 29.30
C SER A 28 1.56 26.95 28.96
N ASP A 29 1.27 25.69 28.57
CA ASP A 29 2.26 24.70 28.14
C ASP A 29 2.92 25.09 26.82
N LEU A 30 2.22 25.89 26.03
CA LEU A 30 2.69 26.42 24.74
C LEU A 30 3.32 27.84 24.87
N GLY A 31 3.51 28.33 26.09
CA GLY A 31 4.07 29.66 26.33
C GLY A 31 3.08 30.81 26.10
N LEU A 32 1.77 30.52 25.97
CA LEU A 32 0.73 31.53 25.86
C LEU A 32 0.36 32.09 27.23
N SER A 33 -0.04 33.37 27.31
CA SER A 33 -0.43 34.05 28.54
C SER A 33 -1.78 34.73 28.39
N GLY A 34 -2.29 35.29 29.51
CA GLY A 34 -3.61 35.95 29.56
C GLY A 34 -4.75 34.97 29.28
N ASP A 35 -5.79 35.43 28.58
CA ASP A 35 -7.03 34.70 28.34
C ASP A 35 -6.84 33.37 27.57
N ASN A 36 -5.66 33.09 27.05
CA ASN A 36 -5.36 31.88 26.32
C ASN A 36 -4.56 30.86 27.17
N ALA A 37 -4.07 31.22 28.35
CA ALA A 37 -3.24 30.35 29.19
C ALA A 37 -3.97 29.05 29.59
N ASP A 38 -5.24 29.16 29.96
CA ASP A 38 -6.07 28.04 30.44
C ASP A 38 -6.90 27.36 29.35
N LYS A 39 -6.81 27.81 28.09
CA LYS A 39 -7.51 27.18 26.98
C LYS A 39 -6.78 25.95 26.49
N GLN A 40 -7.53 24.91 26.11
CA GLN A 40 -6.99 23.71 25.49
C GLN A 40 -6.73 23.93 24.00
N PHE A 41 -5.58 23.46 23.54
CA PHE A 41 -5.16 23.51 22.15
C PHE A 41 -4.90 22.12 21.59
N ALA A 42 -5.33 21.92 20.34
CA ALA A 42 -4.89 20.79 19.53
C ALA A 42 -3.47 21.08 19.01
N VAL A 43 -2.52 20.25 19.39
CA VAL A 43 -1.12 20.36 18.96
C VAL A 43 -0.78 19.15 18.12
N THR A 44 -0.22 19.40 16.94
CA THR A 44 0.32 18.35 16.06
C THR A 44 1.83 18.59 15.92
N GLN A 45 2.62 17.56 16.18
CA GLN A 45 4.09 17.62 16.10
C GLN A 45 4.67 16.28 15.71
N ASN A 46 5.83 16.28 15.08
CA ASN A 46 6.61 15.07 14.86
C ASN A 46 7.42 14.73 16.10
N ILE A 47 7.25 13.52 16.60
CA ILE A 47 7.99 12.99 17.75
C ILE A 47 8.67 11.67 17.43
N ASN A 48 9.75 11.37 18.15
CA ASN A 48 10.36 10.02 18.17
C ASN A 48 9.56 9.16 19.16
N ALA A 49 8.50 8.50 18.68
CA ALA A 49 7.49 7.93 19.55
C ALA A 49 7.83 6.55 20.09
N TYR A 50 8.49 5.70 19.29
CA TYR A 50 8.71 4.31 19.65
C TYR A 50 9.85 3.67 18.86
N ASP A 51 10.25 2.48 19.31
CA ASP A 51 11.10 1.57 18.54
C ASP A 51 10.23 0.55 17.80
N ALA A 52 10.71 0.02 16.68
CA ALA A 52 9.97 -0.94 15.89
C ALA A 52 10.83 -2.14 15.47
N ARG A 53 10.20 -3.29 15.37
CA ARG A 53 10.73 -4.47 14.68
C ARG A 53 9.86 -4.80 13.49
N VAL A 54 10.50 -5.06 12.36
CA VAL A 54 9.81 -5.45 11.13
C VAL A 54 10.55 -6.64 10.52
N TYR A 55 9.84 -7.74 10.29
CA TYR A 55 10.39 -8.91 9.64
C TYR A 55 9.36 -9.58 8.74
N GLY A 56 9.85 -10.33 7.77
CA GLY A 56 8.92 -10.97 6.86
C GLY A 56 9.58 -11.83 5.80
N VAL A 57 8.73 -12.30 4.91
CA VAL A 57 9.06 -13.21 3.82
C VAL A 57 8.55 -12.63 2.51
N GLU A 58 9.37 -12.68 1.49
CA GLU A 58 9.01 -12.29 0.12
C GLU A 58 9.19 -13.49 -0.79
N VAL A 59 8.19 -13.78 -1.62
CA VAL A 59 8.22 -14.81 -2.65
C VAL A 59 7.85 -14.19 -3.97
N ALA A 60 8.65 -14.46 -5.02
CA ALA A 60 8.30 -14.06 -6.38
C ALA A 60 8.45 -15.23 -7.34
N TYR A 61 7.57 -15.28 -8.32
CA TYR A 61 7.57 -16.28 -9.39
C TYR A 61 7.23 -15.62 -10.72
N GLN A 62 8.02 -15.98 -11.74
CA GLN A 62 7.77 -15.54 -13.12
C GLN A 62 8.08 -16.67 -14.08
N ARG A 63 7.13 -16.97 -14.97
CA ARG A 63 7.35 -17.95 -16.04
C ARG A 63 6.36 -17.78 -17.20
N ASP A 64 6.82 -18.05 -18.44
CA ASP A 64 5.92 -18.33 -19.57
C ASP A 64 5.37 -19.77 -19.49
N PHE A 65 4.24 -20.03 -20.13
CA PHE A 65 3.60 -21.35 -20.15
C PHE A 65 4.12 -22.25 -21.29
N GLY A 66 5.21 -21.88 -21.96
CA GLY A 66 5.88 -22.69 -22.96
C GLY A 66 6.39 -24.04 -22.45
N PHE A 67 6.48 -24.22 -21.13
CA PHE A 67 6.81 -25.50 -20.50
C PHE A 67 5.67 -26.52 -20.56
N ILE A 68 4.41 -26.07 -20.74
CA ILE A 68 3.25 -26.94 -20.92
C ILE A 68 3.16 -27.37 -22.38
N THR A 69 3.23 -26.39 -23.28
CA THR A 69 3.28 -26.61 -24.74
C THR A 69 3.91 -25.37 -25.41
N PRO A 70 4.69 -25.57 -26.50
CA PRO A 70 5.27 -24.44 -27.25
C PRO A 70 4.24 -23.39 -27.74
N ALA A 71 2.99 -23.80 -27.97
CA ALA A 71 1.93 -22.89 -28.37
C ALA A 71 1.60 -21.82 -27.30
N LEU A 72 1.82 -22.11 -26.02
CA LEU A 72 1.56 -21.23 -24.89
C LEU A 72 2.78 -20.37 -24.48
N LYS A 73 3.87 -20.39 -25.24
CA LYS A 73 5.07 -19.58 -24.95
C LYS A 73 4.78 -18.06 -24.95
N CYS A 74 3.74 -17.64 -25.66
CA CYS A 74 3.31 -16.24 -25.71
C CYS A 74 2.50 -15.79 -24.49
N LEU A 75 2.09 -16.72 -23.62
CA LEU A 75 1.35 -16.48 -22.39
C LEU A 75 2.26 -16.73 -21.19
N GLY A 76 2.18 -15.88 -20.19
CA GLY A 76 2.98 -16.07 -18.98
C GLY A 76 2.32 -15.45 -17.76
N PHE A 77 2.91 -15.78 -16.61
CA PHE A 77 2.49 -15.34 -15.30
C PHE A 77 3.68 -14.71 -14.57
N TYR A 78 3.41 -13.63 -13.87
CA TYR A 78 4.27 -13.05 -12.84
C TYR A 78 3.46 -12.90 -11.57
N GLY A 79 4.03 -13.22 -10.44
CA GLY A 79 3.42 -12.98 -9.14
C GLY A 79 4.46 -12.77 -8.06
N ASN A 80 4.15 -11.91 -7.10
CA ASN A 80 4.88 -11.80 -5.84
C ASN A 80 3.91 -11.71 -4.67
N TYR A 81 4.39 -12.13 -3.53
CA TYR A 81 3.68 -12.03 -2.26
C TYR A 81 4.69 -11.70 -1.17
N THR A 82 4.33 -10.75 -0.32
CA THR A 82 5.11 -10.37 0.86
C THR A 82 4.24 -10.50 2.09
N TYR A 83 4.74 -11.21 3.07
CA TYR A 83 4.25 -11.19 4.44
C TYR A 83 5.18 -10.34 5.29
N THR A 84 4.61 -9.37 6.00
CA THR A 84 5.35 -8.44 6.87
C THR A 84 4.73 -8.45 8.26
N HIS A 85 5.47 -8.89 9.24
CA HIS A 85 5.09 -8.70 10.64
C HIS A 85 5.82 -7.50 11.20
N SER A 86 5.09 -6.58 11.83
CA SER A 86 5.65 -5.39 12.46
C SER A 86 5.11 -5.20 13.87
N THR A 87 5.98 -4.83 14.81
CA THR A 87 5.61 -4.52 16.19
C THR A 87 6.29 -3.25 16.64
N THR A 88 5.58 -2.45 17.43
CA THR A 88 6.15 -1.28 18.13
C THR A 88 6.57 -1.67 19.55
N ARG A 89 7.57 -0.96 20.09
CA ARG A 89 8.06 -1.12 21.45
C ARG A 89 8.32 0.26 22.05
N ASN A 90 8.22 0.36 23.38
CA ASN A 90 8.52 1.60 24.11
C ASN A 90 7.60 2.77 23.73
N PHE A 91 6.35 2.49 23.35
CA PHE A 91 5.40 3.54 22.97
C PHE A 91 4.60 4.01 24.20
N ASN A 92 5.25 4.82 25.05
CA ASN A 92 4.73 5.26 26.34
C ASN A 92 3.69 6.41 26.24
N GLU A 93 3.64 7.07 25.11
CA GLU A 93 2.76 8.23 24.89
C GLU A 93 1.30 7.87 24.60
N ARG A 94 1.01 6.58 24.46
CA ARG A 94 -0.27 6.10 23.97
C ARG A 94 -1.10 5.43 25.08
N LEU A 95 -2.36 5.87 25.24
CA LEU A 95 -3.29 5.27 26.19
C LEU A 95 -3.80 3.90 25.69
N GLY A 96 -3.92 2.93 26.61
CA GLY A 96 -4.47 1.61 26.33
C GLY A 96 -3.52 0.66 25.60
N ILE A 97 -2.20 0.91 25.68
CA ILE A 97 -1.17 -0.04 25.36
C ILE A 97 -0.55 -0.54 26.66
N GLU A 98 -0.60 -1.84 26.85
CA GLU A 98 0.12 -2.52 27.93
C GLU A 98 1.44 -3.08 27.39
N ASP A 99 2.41 -3.29 28.28
CA ASP A 99 3.66 -3.96 27.90
C ASP A 99 3.37 -5.35 27.33
N GLY A 100 3.77 -5.55 26.07
CA GLY A 100 3.51 -6.79 25.33
C GLY A 100 2.38 -6.71 24.30
N ASP A 101 1.67 -5.61 24.21
CA ASP A 101 0.67 -5.38 23.14
C ASP A 101 1.35 -5.36 21.76
N ASP A 102 0.83 -6.18 20.84
CA ASP A 102 1.27 -6.24 19.45
C ASP A 102 0.67 -5.07 18.64
N VAL A 103 1.25 -3.89 18.78
CA VAL A 103 0.86 -2.72 18.01
C VAL A 103 1.69 -2.64 16.74
N LYS A 104 1.02 -2.72 15.60
CA LYS A 104 1.68 -2.69 14.28
C LYS A 104 2.21 -1.29 13.96
N VAL A 105 3.29 -1.25 13.19
CA VAL A 105 3.85 0.01 12.67
C VAL A 105 2.89 0.63 11.65
N ALA A 106 2.65 1.93 11.76
CA ALA A 106 1.85 2.66 10.79
C ALA A 106 2.46 2.58 9.38
N GLY A 107 1.61 2.56 8.34
CA GLY A 107 2.04 2.46 6.96
C GLY A 107 2.56 1.08 6.53
N SER A 108 2.41 0.03 7.38
CA SER A 108 2.95 -1.31 7.11
C SER A 108 1.82 -2.35 6.97
N PRO A 109 1.31 -2.61 5.75
CA PRO A 109 0.37 -3.71 5.53
C PRO A 109 1.03 -5.05 5.81
N GLU A 110 0.29 -5.96 6.45
CA GLU A 110 0.80 -7.30 6.80
C GLU A 110 0.94 -8.20 5.58
N HIS A 111 0.04 -8.05 4.62
CA HIS A 111 0.03 -8.84 3.40
C HIS A 111 -0.02 -7.92 2.19
N THR A 112 0.89 -8.13 1.26
CA THR A 112 0.82 -7.54 -0.08
C THR A 112 0.99 -8.63 -1.12
N ALA A 113 0.26 -8.53 -2.22
CA ALA A 113 0.36 -9.45 -3.34
C ALA A 113 0.19 -8.72 -4.67
N ASN A 114 0.98 -9.11 -5.65
CA ASN A 114 0.80 -8.68 -7.03
C ASN A 114 0.80 -9.91 -7.93
N ALA A 115 -0.13 -9.98 -8.87
CA ALA A 115 -0.21 -11.04 -9.85
C ALA A 115 -0.51 -10.45 -11.22
N SER A 116 0.17 -10.93 -12.26
CA SER A 116 -0.06 -10.51 -13.65
C SER A 116 -0.08 -11.71 -14.57
N LEU A 117 -1.10 -11.76 -15.41
CA LEU A 117 -1.13 -12.61 -16.61
C LEU A 117 -0.79 -11.74 -17.80
N PHE A 118 0.12 -12.18 -18.64
CA PHE A 118 0.50 -11.46 -19.83
C PHE A 118 0.49 -12.36 -21.07
N PHE A 119 0.11 -11.75 -22.19
CA PHE A 119 0.15 -12.37 -23.52
C PHE A 119 0.91 -11.45 -24.47
N GLU A 120 1.90 -12.02 -25.15
CA GLU A 120 2.74 -11.29 -26.10
C GLU A 120 2.94 -12.12 -27.37
N LYS A 121 2.36 -11.69 -28.47
CA LYS A 121 2.53 -12.35 -29.78
C LYS A 121 2.26 -11.41 -30.95
N CYS A 122 3.13 -11.45 -31.96
CA CYS A 122 2.96 -10.73 -33.23
C CYS A 122 2.64 -9.25 -33.06
N GLY A 123 3.30 -8.56 -32.12
CA GLY A 123 3.08 -7.14 -31.84
C GLY A 123 1.91 -6.86 -30.89
N LEU A 124 1.04 -7.83 -30.61
CA LEU A 124 0.01 -7.71 -29.58
C LEU A 124 0.60 -8.00 -28.21
N SER A 125 0.40 -7.09 -27.26
CA SER A 125 0.72 -7.26 -25.84
C SER A 125 -0.53 -6.97 -25.02
N LEU A 126 -0.91 -7.92 -24.18
CA LEU A 126 -2.01 -7.80 -23.20
C LEU A 126 -1.45 -8.13 -21.82
N ARG A 127 -1.85 -7.36 -20.80
CA ARG A 127 -1.48 -7.60 -19.42
C ARG A 127 -2.65 -7.31 -18.50
N LEU A 128 -3.07 -8.31 -17.76
CA LEU A 128 -4.04 -8.18 -16.66
C LEU A 128 -3.26 -8.27 -15.35
N SER A 129 -3.36 -7.22 -14.52
CA SER A 129 -2.62 -7.13 -13.26
C SER A 129 -3.59 -6.96 -12.08
N TYR A 130 -3.39 -7.75 -11.05
CA TYR A 130 -4.09 -7.64 -9.78
C TYR A 130 -3.11 -7.24 -8.68
N ASN A 131 -3.49 -6.23 -7.89
CA ASN A 131 -2.70 -5.73 -6.77
C ASN A 131 -3.56 -5.77 -5.51
N PHE A 132 -3.01 -6.35 -4.46
CA PHE A 132 -3.63 -6.47 -3.14
C PHE A 132 -2.72 -5.91 -2.06
N ALA A 133 -3.32 -5.19 -1.10
CA ALA A 133 -2.70 -4.88 0.19
C ALA A 133 -3.75 -5.05 1.29
N SER A 134 -3.38 -5.68 2.40
CA SER A 134 -4.24 -5.75 3.59
C SER A 134 -4.39 -4.38 4.24
N SER A 135 -5.43 -4.19 5.04
CA SER A 135 -5.61 -2.97 5.83
C SER A 135 -4.44 -2.75 6.79
N PHE A 136 -4.10 -1.49 7.02
CA PHE A 136 -3.02 -1.09 7.92
C PHE A 136 -3.35 0.21 8.64
N ILE A 137 -2.67 0.46 9.76
CA ILE A 137 -2.76 1.74 10.47
C ILE A 137 -2.15 2.83 9.59
N ASP A 138 -2.96 3.78 9.16
CA ASP A 138 -2.53 4.95 8.41
C ASP A 138 -2.06 6.06 9.34
N GLN A 139 -2.81 6.31 10.40
CA GLN A 139 -2.46 7.30 11.42
C GLN A 139 -2.77 6.76 12.80
N MET A 140 -1.77 6.79 13.69
CA MET A 140 -1.93 6.46 15.09
C MET A 140 -2.52 7.65 15.85
N SER A 141 -3.41 7.36 16.82
CA SER A 141 -4.00 8.34 17.72
C SER A 141 -3.58 8.08 19.16
N THR A 142 -4.05 8.91 20.09
CA THR A 142 -3.83 8.77 21.53
C THR A 142 -4.44 7.51 22.12
N SER A 143 -5.35 6.87 21.42
CA SER A 143 -5.98 5.61 21.81
C SER A 143 -6.13 4.69 20.61
N ARG A 144 -5.97 3.39 20.83
CA ARG A 144 -6.10 2.34 19.82
C ARG A 144 -7.46 2.33 19.11
N THR A 145 -8.54 2.69 19.83
CA THR A 145 -9.90 2.77 19.27
C THR A 145 -10.12 3.97 18.37
N LEU A 146 -9.21 4.93 18.39
CA LEU A 146 -9.23 6.15 17.58
C LEU A 146 -8.24 6.10 16.39
N ASP A 147 -7.48 5.03 16.24
CA ASP A 147 -6.58 4.87 15.11
C ASP A 147 -7.34 4.93 13.78
N ARG A 148 -6.75 5.63 12.82
CA ARG A 148 -7.21 5.60 11.44
C ARG A 148 -6.53 4.47 10.69
N TYR A 149 -7.36 3.66 10.07
CA TYR A 149 -6.92 2.57 9.20
C TYR A 149 -7.22 2.90 7.75
N TYR A 150 -6.27 2.65 6.88
CA TYR A 150 -6.53 2.49 5.46
C TYR A 150 -7.04 1.08 5.23
N ASP A 151 -8.20 0.95 4.57
CA ASP A 151 -8.81 -0.37 4.34
C ASP A 151 -8.03 -1.15 3.28
N ASN A 152 -8.31 -2.45 3.19
CA ASN A 152 -7.68 -3.29 2.18
C ASN A 152 -7.98 -2.79 0.76
N VAL A 153 -7.01 -2.91 -0.09
CA VAL A 153 -7.08 -2.51 -1.51
C VAL A 153 -7.03 -3.73 -2.42
N ASN A 154 -7.83 -3.68 -3.47
CA ASN A 154 -7.90 -4.69 -4.53
C ASN A 154 -8.00 -3.97 -5.87
N TYR A 155 -6.90 -3.77 -6.56
CA TYR A 155 -6.90 -3.17 -7.89
C TYR A 155 -6.75 -4.24 -8.96
N LEU A 156 -7.57 -4.14 -10.00
CA LEU A 156 -7.46 -4.93 -11.22
C LEU A 156 -7.30 -3.97 -12.39
N ASP A 157 -6.20 -4.12 -13.12
CA ASP A 157 -5.82 -3.25 -14.22
C ASP A 157 -5.62 -4.08 -15.50
N LEU A 158 -6.05 -3.54 -16.64
CA LEU A 158 -5.83 -4.12 -17.96
C LEU A 158 -5.03 -3.16 -18.82
N ASN A 159 -3.94 -3.66 -19.39
CA ASN A 159 -3.15 -2.94 -20.38
C ASN A 159 -3.14 -3.73 -21.68
N ALA A 160 -3.42 -3.05 -22.79
CA ALA A 160 -3.41 -3.61 -24.13
C ALA A 160 -2.61 -2.70 -25.08
N SER A 161 -1.79 -3.28 -25.92
CA SER A 161 -1.14 -2.54 -26.98
C SER A 161 -0.91 -3.41 -28.21
N TYR A 162 -0.92 -2.77 -29.38
CA TYR A 162 -0.58 -3.41 -30.63
C TYR A 162 0.44 -2.56 -31.40
N THR A 163 1.56 -3.17 -31.72
CA THR A 163 2.69 -2.53 -32.38
C THR A 163 2.91 -3.15 -33.75
N TRP A 164 3.01 -2.31 -34.80
CA TRP A 164 3.20 -2.76 -36.16
C TRP A 164 4.14 -1.83 -36.96
N GLY A 165 4.39 -2.22 -38.21
CA GLY A 165 5.23 -1.48 -39.15
C GLY A 165 6.68 -1.93 -39.13
N LYS A 166 7.42 -1.50 -40.17
CA LYS A 166 8.86 -1.74 -40.26
C LYS A 166 9.54 -1.06 -39.07
N LYS A 167 10.40 -1.79 -38.35
CA LYS A 167 11.07 -1.35 -37.08
C LYS A 167 10.11 -1.00 -35.95
N GLN A 168 8.89 -1.59 -35.93
CA GLN A 168 7.89 -1.34 -34.87
C GLN A 168 7.55 0.15 -34.72
N LYS A 169 7.24 0.78 -35.81
CA LYS A 169 7.12 2.24 -35.91
C LYS A 169 5.84 2.79 -35.24
N PHE A 170 4.76 2.03 -35.24
CA PHE A 170 3.45 2.47 -34.75
C PHE A 170 2.98 1.58 -33.62
N THR A 171 2.46 2.19 -32.56
CA THR A 171 1.84 1.48 -31.46
C THR A 171 0.53 2.16 -31.10
N VAL A 172 -0.57 1.43 -31.07
CA VAL A 172 -1.80 1.84 -30.41
C VAL A 172 -1.87 1.16 -29.05
N TYR A 173 -2.35 1.88 -28.04
CA TYR A 173 -2.51 1.31 -26.71
C TYR A 173 -3.80 1.77 -26.04
N ALA A 174 -4.30 0.94 -25.12
CA ALA A 174 -5.40 1.27 -24.24
C ALA A 174 -5.11 0.67 -22.86
N ASN A 175 -5.37 1.45 -21.81
CA ASN A 175 -5.22 1.03 -20.42
C ASN A 175 -6.53 1.29 -19.69
N ALA A 176 -6.97 0.33 -18.90
CA ALA A 176 -8.12 0.45 -18.01
C ALA A 176 -7.66 0.12 -16.58
N ASN A 177 -7.71 1.10 -15.70
CA ASN A 177 -7.26 0.99 -14.32
C ASN A 177 -8.45 0.94 -13.37
N ASN A 178 -8.28 0.22 -12.28
CA ASN A 178 -9.29 0.05 -11.23
C ASN A 178 -10.60 -0.57 -11.75
N LEU A 179 -10.52 -1.65 -12.53
CA LEU A 179 -11.68 -2.36 -13.09
C LEU A 179 -12.66 -2.86 -12.02
N LEU A 180 -12.21 -3.08 -10.78
CA LEU A 180 -13.05 -3.47 -9.66
C LEU A 180 -13.77 -2.29 -9.00
N ASN A 181 -13.53 -1.05 -9.48
CA ASN A 181 -14.04 0.17 -8.87
C ASN A 181 -13.77 0.23 -7.36
N GLN A 182 -12.56 -0.18 -6.96
CA GLN A 182 -12.11 -0.17 -5.56
C GLN A 182 -12.17 1.26 -5.03
N PRO A 183 -12.90 1.53 -3.93
CA PRO A 183 -12.88 2.83 -3.29
C PRO A 183 -11.60 3.04 -2.49
N LEU A 184 -11.21 4.29 -2.30
CA LEU A 184 -10.38 4.70 -1.19
C LEU A 184 -11.26 4.72 0.06
N ARG A 185 -10.89 3.99 1.10
CA ARG A 185 -11.67 3.92 2.32
C ARG A 185 -10.79 3.99 3.56
N TYR A 186 -11.18 4.86 4.48
CA TYR A 186 -10.62 4.91 5.83
C TYR A 186 -11.69 4.56 6.87
N TYR A 187 -11.29 3.86 7.93
CA TYR A 187 -12.13 3.57 9.08
C TYR A 187 -11.38 3.81 10.39
N GLN A 188 -12.10 3.98 11.49
CA GLN A 188 -11.53 4.29 12.79
C GLN A 188 -11.69 3.12 13.76
N GLY A 189 -10.57 2.56 14.20
CA GLY A 189 -10.52 1.45 15.15
C GLY A 189 -11.12 0.16 14.59
N GLU A 190 -12.40 0.18 14.27
CA GLU A 190 -13.15 -0.97 13.76
C GLU A 190 -13.70 -0.73 12.35
N LYS A 191 -13.75 -1.79 11.53
CA LYS A 191 -14.17 -1.71 10.12
C LYS A 191 -15.57 -1.13 9.89
N ASN A 192 -16.48 -1.24 10.87
CA ASN A 192 -17.82 -0.69 10.78
C ASN A 192 -17.88 0.83 11.01
N ARG A 193 -16.80 1.45 11.50
CA ARG A 193 -16.71 2.91 11.73
C ARG A 193 -16.01 3.60 10.56
N THR A 194 -16.72 3.70 9.45
CA THR A 194 -16.18 4.38 8.26
C THR A 194 -16.01 5.87 8.50
N MET A 195 -14.81 6.39 8.27
CA MET A 195 -14.49 7.83 8.33
C MET A 195 -14.65 8.49 6.97
N GLN A 196 -14.19 7.82 5.91
CA GLN A 196 -14.12 8.38 4.56
C GLN A 196 -14.24 7.27 3.54
N VAL A 197 -15.03 7.48 2.49
CA VAL A 197 -15.11 6.62 1.31
C VAL A 197 -15.15 7.51 0.07
N GLU A 198 -14.25 7.25 -0.88
CA GLU A 198 -14.20 7.97 -2.13
C GLU A 198 -14.13 6.98 -3.30
N TYR A 199 -15.00 7.17 -4.29
CA TYR A 199 -15.03 6.39 -5.52
C TYR A 199 -14.45 7.21 -6.66
N TYR A 200 -13.28 6.84 -7.12
CA TYR A 200 -12.64 7.49 -8.29
C TYR A 200 -13.03 6.85 -9.62
N GLY A 201 -13.73 5.72 -9.57
CA GLY A 201 -14.20 5.01 -10.76
C GLY A 201 -13.11 4.25 -11.52
N VAL A 202 -13.53 3.64 -12.61
CA VAL A 202 -12.65 3.04 -13.60
C VAL A 202 -12.05 4.15 -14.48
N LYS A 203 -10.72 4.17 -14.61
CA LYS A 203 -10.02 5.14 -15.47
C LYS A 203 -9.56 4.44 -16.75
N ILE A 204 -9.98 4.96 -17.89
CA ILE A 204 -9.58 4.45 -19.20
C ILE A 204 -8.80 5.54 -19.94
N ASN A 205 -7.65 5.17 -20.48
CA ASN A 205 -6.89 6.01 -21.40
C ASN A 205 -6.44 5.20 -22.62
N ALA A 206 -6.34 5.87 -23.77
CA ALA A 206 -5.88 5.28 -25.01
C ALA A 206 -5.06 6.30 -25.80
N GLY A 207 -4.15 5.81 -26.63
CA GLY A 207 -3.30 6.67 -27.42
C GLY A 207 -2.55 5.94 -28.53
N ILE A 208 -1.83 6.75 -29.33
CA ILE A 208 -0.97 6.27 -30.40
C ILE A 208 0.45 6.79 -30.16
N LYS A 209 1.42 5.90 -30.32
CA LYS A 209 2.84 6.24 -30.28
C LYS A 209 3.47 5.99 -31.63
N VAL A 210 4.26 6.93 -32.10
CA VAL A 210 5.03 6.84 -33.35
C VAL A 210 6.52 6.95 -33.01
N ASN A 211 7.30 5.97 -33.43
CA ASN A 211 8.75 6.01 -33.32
C ASN A 211 9.31 6.50 -34.70
N LEU A 212 10.00 7.62 -34.72
CA LEU A 212 10.57 8.24 -35.92
C LEU A 212 11.95 7.66 -36.24
#